data_304da444478d6c346ed14619c6722b82
#
_entry.id   304da444478d6c346ed14619c6722b82
#
_cell.length_a   1.000
_cell.length_b   1.000
_cell.length_c   1.000
_cell.angle_alpha   90.00
_cell.angle_beta   90.00
_cell.angle_gamma   90.00
#
_symmetry.space_group_name_H-M   'P 1'
#
loop_
_entity.id
_entity.type
_entity.pdbx_description
1 polymer ?
#
loop_
_entity_poly.entity_id
_entity_poly.type
_entity_poly.pdbx_seq_one_letter_code
_entity_poly.pdbx_strand_id
1 'polypeptide(L)'
;MLLLCCCSMEGLQAVKIATWNVNSVRHRLQLVTRFLRDEQPDVLCLQETKVEDGLFPGAAFHKLGYVHQAIHGQKAYHGVAVLSRRPFRESRVEDFCRERHARHMAVTLDNGLELHNFYVPAGGDIPDPKRNDKFAHKLHFLSEMEKFFRRHRDRKQNPVLLLGDLNVAPLENDVWSHKQLLNIVSHTPVETNLLGEALAAFDWIDSTRHFIPAEQKIYSWWSYRAMDWEASDRGRRLDHIWASPGLKGALKSHRIVKRMRGWQKASDHVPVVVELDV
;
A
#
# COMPACT_ATOMS: atom_id res chain seq x y z
N MET A 1 42.89 0.62 -32.66
CA MET A 1 42.04 1.73 -32.21
C MET A 1 40.85 1.07 -31.48
N LEU A 2 41.03 0.80 -30.18
CA LEU A 2 40.01 0.17 -29.32
C LEU A 2 39.02 1.27 -28.87
N LEU A 3 37.80 1.19 -29.33
CA LEU A 3 36.68 1.96 -28.77
C LEU A 3 36.34 1.39 -27.39
N LEU A 4 36.79 2.08 -26.34
CA LEU A 4 36.29 1.91 -24.99
C LEU A 4 34.82 2.33 -24.97
N CYS A 5 33.91 1.34 -24.92
CA CYS A 5 32.50 1.55 -24.63
C CYS A 5 32.41 2.04 -23.17
N CYS A 6 32.28 3.36 -22.99
CA CYS A 6 31.94 3.96 -21.70
C CYS A 6 30.50 3.55 -21.36
N CYS A 7 30.32 2.41 -20.73
CA CYS A 7 29.08 2.11 -20.02
C CYS A 7 29.04 3.07 -18.82
N SER A 8 28.30 4.16 -18.94
CA SER A 8 27.97 5.03 -17.83
C SER A 8 27.24 4.17 -16.78
N MET A 9 27.91 3.87 -15.69
CA MET A 9 27.26 3.43 -14.48
C MET A 9 26.38 4.60 -13.99
N GLU A 10 25.14 4.68 -14.45
CA GLU A 10 24.13 5.50 -13.78
C GLU A 10 24.07 4.98 -12.35
N GLY A 11 24.55 5.79 -11.41
CA GLY A 11 24.63 5.39 -10.01
C GLY A 11 23.20 5.12 -9.48
N LEU A 12 23.04 4.06 -8.70
CA LEU A 12 21.82 3.75 -7.97
C LEU A 12 21.32 5.02 -7.27
N GLN A 13 20.07 5.38 -7.52
CA GLN A 13 19.45 6.54 -6.90
C GLN A 13 18.56 6.09 -5.75
N ALA A 14 18.68 6.75 -4.61
CA ALA A 14 17.75 6.55 -3.52
C ALA A 14 16.35 7.01 -3.93
N VAL A 15 15.36 6.14 -3.80
CA VAL A 15 13.96 6.41 -4.08
C VAL A 15 13.14 6.20 -2.83
N LYS A 16 12.41 7.22 -2.41
CA LYS A 16 11.50 7.18 -1.27
C LYS A 16 10.06 6.98 -1.73
N ILE A 17 9.44 5.89 -1.32
CA ILE A 17 8.08 5.54 -1.69
C ILE A 17 7.21 5.45 -0.44
N ALA A 18 6.01 6.02 -0.52
CA ALA A 18 5.03 5.99 0.55
C ALA A 18 3.69 5.41 0.07
N THR A 19 3.00 4.73 0.98
CA THR A 19 1.60 4.35 0.82
C THR A 19 0.76 4.89 1.97
N TRP A 20 -0.48 5.32 1.68
CA TRP A 20 -1.38 5.86 2.68
C TRP A 20 -2.85 5.73 2.27
N ASN A 21 -3.64 4.99 3.04
CA ASN A 21 -5.08 5.09 2.97
C ASN A 21 -5.53 6.40 3.61
N VAL A 22 -6.03 7.33 2.80
CA VAL A 22 -6.38 8.69 3.24
C VAL A 22 -7.83 8.85 3.65
N ASN A 23 -8.65 7.82 3.45
CA ASN A 23 -10.08 7.86 3.79
C ASN A 23 -10.76 9.17 3.34
N SER A 24 -10.73 9.44 2.04
CA SER A 24 -11.13 10.65 1.31
C SER A 24 -10.03 11.70 1.16
N VAL A 25 -9.48 11.76 -0.06
CA VAL A 25 -8.41 12.71 -0.42
C VAL A 25 -8.86 14.17 -0.31
N ARG A 26 -10.12 14.49 -0.65
CA ARG A 26 -10.66 15.86 -0.54
C ARG A 26 -10.78 16.30 0.91
N HIS A 27 -11.22 15.42 1.78
CA HIS A 27 -11.37 15.71 3.20
C HIS A 27 -10.00 15.87 3.89
N ARG A 28 -8.98 15.15 3.45
CA ARG A 28 -7.61 15.16 3.99
C ARG A 28 -6.60 15.89 3.09
N LEU A 29 -7.06 16.73 2.16
CA LEU A 29 -6.18 17.41 1.22
C LEU A 29 -5.05 18.18 1.93
N GLN A 30 -5.37 18.91 2.98
CA GLN A 30 -4.38 19.65 3.76
C GLN A 30 -3.37 18.73 4.45
N LEU A 31 -3.80 17.56 4.93
CA LEU A 31 -2.92 16.59 5.57
C LEU A 31 -2.00 15.92 4.56
N VAL A 32 -2.53 15.54 3.38
CA VAL A 32 -1.72 14.97 2.29
C VAL A 32 -0.68 15.99 1.81
N THR A 33 -1.08 17.24 1.57
CA THR A 33 -0.14 18.28 1.13
C THR A 33 0.92 18.59 2.19
N ARG A 34 0.56 18.54 3.49
CA ARG A 34 1.51 18.66 4.59
C ARG A 34 2.50 17.50 4.60
N PHE A 35 2.00 16.26 4.50
CA PHE A 35 2.85 15.06 4.41
C PHE A 35 3.85 15.16 3.27
N LEU A 36 3.39 15.57 2.08
CA LEU A 36 4.24 15.72 0.90
C LEU A 36 5.34 16.80 1.09
N ARG A 37 5.09 17.85 1.87
CA ARG A 37 6.11 18.87 2.21
C ARG A 37 7.09 18.38 3.28
N ASP A 38 6.57 17.71 4.32
CA ASP A 38 7.35 17.30 5.49
C ASP A 38 8.24 16.08 5.17
N GLU A 39 7.70 15.08 4.48
CA GLU A 39 8.37 13.80 4.22
C GLU A 39 9.01 13.70 2.82
N GLN A 40 8.53 14.46 1.86
CA GLN A 40 9.04 14.55 0.49
C GLN A 40 9.29 13.19 -0.20
N PRO A 41 8.33 12.24 -0.19
CA PRO A 41 8.52 11.01 -0.95
C PRO A 41 8.62 11.30 -2.45
N ASP A 42 9.36 10.49 -3.20
CA ASP A 42 9.38 10.55 -4.67
C ASP A 42 8.04 10.10 -5.24
N VAL A 43 7.44 9.10 -4.60
CA VAL A 43 6.13 8.54 -4.98
C VAL A 43 5.26 8.36 -3.75
N LEU A 44 3.99 8.79 -3.86
CA LEU A 44 2.95 8.52 -2.87
C LEU A 44 1.79 7.76 -3.52
N CYS A 45 1.50 6.58 -3.01
CA CYS A 45 0.36 5.76 -3.39
C CYS A 45 -0.77 5.95 -2.38
N LEU A 46 -1.95 6.35 -2.87
CA LEU A 46 -3.13 6.65 -2.07
C LEU A 46 -4.20 5.58 -2.26
N GLN A 47 -4.91 5.25 -1.17
CA GLN A 47 -6.10 4.41 -1.19
C GLN A 47 -7.27 5.17 -0.55
N GLU A 48 -8.47 4.72 -0.83
CA GLU A 48 -9.74 5.38 -0.43
C GLU A 48 -9.80 6.87 -0.81
N THR A 49 -9.45 7.21 -2.05
CA THR A 49 -9.54 8.60 -2.51
C THR A 49 -10.97 9.12 -2.50
N LYS A 50 -11.99 8.23 -2.67
CA LYS A 50 -13.44 8.49 -2.59
C LYS A 50 -13.90 9.66 -3.47
N VAL A 51 -13.29 9.77 -4.66
CA VAL A 51 -13.57 10.84 -5.62
C VAL A 51 -13.40 10.32 -7.04
N GLU A 52 -14.23 10.79 -7.95
CA GLU A 52 -14.12 10.53 -9.39
C GLU A 52 -12.87 11.22 -9.97
N ASP A 53 -12.31 10.69 -11.05
CA ASP A 53 -11.06 11.18 -11.66
C ASP A 53 -11.10 12.69 -11.95
N GLY A 54 -12.17 13.18 -12.58
CA GLY A 54 -12.32 14.59 -12.93
C GLY A 54 -12.46 15.56 -11.74
N LEU A 55 -12.71 15.04 -10.55
CA LEU A 55 -12.84 15.81 -9.30
C LEU A 55 -11.66 15.60 -8.34
N PHE A 56 -10.66 14.83 -8.76
CA PHE A 56 -9.46 14.61 -7.97
C PHE A 56 -8.66 15.91 -7.82
N PRO A 57 -8.17 16.28 -6.62
CA PRO A 57 -7.53 17.58 -6.38
C PRO A 57 -6.07 17.61 -6.88
N GLY A 58 -5.79 17.10 -8.08
CA GLY A 58 -4.46 16.93 -8.66
C GLY A 58 -3.65 18.23 -8.75
N ALA A 59 -4.31 19.36 -9.01
CA ALA A 59 -3.65 20.66 -9.10
C ALA A 59 -2.92 21.06 -7.81
N ALA A 60 -3.41 20.64 -6.64
CA ALA A 60 -2.76 20.91 -5.36
C ALA A 60 -1.44 20.14 -5.22
N PHE A 61 -1.37 18.92 -5.72
CA PHE A 61 -0.18 18.07 -5.70
C PHE A 61 0.82 18.47 -6.77
N HIS A 62 0.33 18.88 -7.95
CA HIS A 62 1.17 19.40 -9.03
C HIS A 62 2.00 20.61 -8.55
N LYS A 63 1.40 21.54 -7.77
CA LYS A 63 2.10 22.68 -7.16
C LYS A 63 3.23 22.30 -6.20
N LEU A 64 3.24 21.05 -5.72
CA LEU A 64 4.29 20.50 -4.84
C LEU A 64 5.33 19.66 -5.59
N GLY A 65 5.29 19.67 -6.93
CA GLY A 65 6.22 18.94 -7.78
C GLY A 65 5.78 17.51 -8.14
N TYR A 66 4.60 17.07 -7.69
CA TYR A 66 4.02 15.76 -8.08
C TYR A 66 3.25 15.91 -9.39
N VAL A 67 4.01 16.13 -10.47
CA VAL A 67 3.47 16.45 -11.80
C VAL A 67 2.95 15.22 -12.53
N HIS A 68 3.46 14.04 -12.18
CA HIS A 68 3.02 12.77 -12.76
C HIS A 68 1.98 12.13 -11.83
N GLN A 69 0.75 11.99 -12.33
CA GLN A 69 -0.37 11.51 -11.53
C GLN A 69 -1.16 10.47 -12.32
N ALA A 70 -1.31 9.29 -11.75
CA ALA A 70 -2.19 8.24 -12.25
C ALA A 70 -3.34 8.07 -11.26
N ILE A 71 -4.59 8.17 -11.73
CA ILE A 71 -5.78 8.21 -10.90
C ILE A 71 -6.76 7.18 -11.43
N HIS A 72 -7.31 6.37 -10.51
CA HIS A 72 -8.43 5.47 -10.78
C HIS A 72 -9.43 5.66 -9.65
N GLY A 73 -10.35 6.59 -9.85
CA GLY A 73 -11.29 7.06 -8.86
C GLY A 73 -12.66 6.42 -8.98
N GLN A 74 -13.43 6.54 -7.90
CA GLN A 74 -14.81 6.11 -7.86
C GLN A 74 -15.59 7.05 -6.94
N LYS A 75 -16.84 7.39 -7.33
CA LYS A 75 -17.71 8.29 -6.56
C LYS A 75 -18.00 7.73 -5.19
N ALA A 76 -17.71 8.49 -4.14
CA ALA A 76 -18.02 8.22 -2.73
C ALA A 76 -17.34 6.97 -2.11
N TYR A 77 -16.84 6.02 -2.90
CA TYR A 77 -16.25 4.77 -2.44
C TYR A 77 -14.91 4.50 -3.13
N HIS A 78 -14.07 3.66 -2.53
CA HIS A 78 -12.83 3.15 -3.11
C HIS A 78 -11.92 4.27 -3.67
N GLY A 79 -11.26 4.00 -4.77
CA GLY A 79 -10.36 4.92 -5.44
C GLY A 79 -8.93 4.76 -5.00
N VAL A 80 -8.03 4.62 -5.98
CA VAL A 80 -6.59 4.56 -5.80
C VAL A 80 -5.92 5.61 -6.68
N ALA A 81 -4.80 6.16 -6.23
CA ALA A 81 -4.02 7.11 -7.03
C ALA A 81 -2.54 6.95 -6.74
N VAL A 82 -1.71 7.30 -7.72
CA VAL A 82 -0.26 7.40 -7.58
C VAL A 82 0.17 8.80 -7.96
N LEU A 83 0.83 9.49 -7.02
CA LEU A 83 1.41 10.82 -7.17
C LEU A 83 2.93 10.67 -7.22
N SER A 84 3.58 11.19 -8.26
CA SER A 84 5.02 11.03 -8.44
C SER A 84 5.70 12.31 -8.91
N ARG A 85 6.92 12.52 -8.43
CA ARG A 85 7.88 13.48 -8.98
C ARG A 85 8.62 12.92 -10.19
N ARG A 86 8.67 11.57 -10.30
CA ARG A 86 9.33 10.84 -11.39
C ARG A 86 8.34 10.51 -12.50
N PRO A 87 8.76 10.52 -13.77
CA PRO A 87 7.90 10.15 -14.89
C PRO A 87 7.41 8.69 -14.81
N PHE A 88 6.22 8.43 -15.35
CA PHE A 88 5.73 7.10 -15.63
C PHE A 88 6.04 6.70 -17.07
N ARG A 89 6.53 5.48 -17.28
CA ARG A 89 6.58 4.83 -18.60
C ARG A 89 5.22 4.27 -18.99
N GLU A 90 4.50 3.77 -17.97
CA GLU A 90 3.22 3.07 -18.15
C GLU A 90 2.37 3.22 -16.89
N SER A 91 1.05 3.26 -17.07
CA SER A 91 0.08 3.05 -16.00
C SER A 91 -1.03 2.12 -16.48
N ARG A 92 -1.48 1.20 -15.62
CA ARG A 92 -2.55 0.26 -15.92
C ARG A 92 -3.38 -0.07 -14.69
N VAL A 93 -4.60 -0.52 -14.91
CA VAL A 93 -5.51 -1.01 -13.87
C VAL A 93 -5.86 -2.46 -14.15
N GLU A 94 -6.06 -3.25 -13.08
CA GLU A 94 -6.59 -4.59 -13.15
C GLU A 94 -7.92 -4.64 -12.39
N ASP A 95 -8.92 -5.24 -13.00
CA ASP A 95 -10.25 -5.40 -12.38
C ASP A 95 -10.32 -6.76 -11.67
N PHE A 96 -9.84 -6.78 -10.44
CA PHE A 96 -9.94 -7.96 -9.60
C PHE A 96 -11.40 -8.25 -9.24
N CYS A 97 -11.80 -9.52 -9.32
CA CYS A 97 -13.16 -10.00 -9.08
C CYS A 97 -14.22 -9.54 -10.10
N ARG A 98 -13.87 -8.81 -11.15
CA ARG A 98 -14.78 -8.28 -12.19
C ARG A 98 -15.91 -7.39 -11.65
N GLU A 99 -15.65 -6.71 -10.54
CA GLU A 99 -16.59 -5.81 -9.87
C GLU A 99 -16.50 -4.36 -10.38
N ARG A 100 -15.53 -4.05 -11.24
CA ARG A 100 -15.22 -2.69 -11.73
C ARG A 100 -14.99 -1.69 -10.60
N HIS A 101 -14.46 -2.16 -9.48
CA HIS A 101 -14.11 -1.31 -8.35
C HIS A 101 -12.72 -0.71 -8.54
N ALA A 102 -12.58 0.58 -8.26
CA ALA A 102 -11.30 1.29 -8.29
C ALA A 102 -10.41 0.90 -7.09
N ARG A 103 -9.80 -0.31 -7.15
CA ARG A 103 -9.04 -0.91 -6.05
C ARG A 103 -7.60 -1.27 -6.39
N HIS A 104 -7.22 -1.17 -7.65
CA HIS A 104 -5.86 -1.44 -8.08
C HIS A 104 -5.41 -0.47 -9.15
N MET A 105 -4.12 -0.12 -9.10
CA MET A 105 -3.40 0.60 -10.13
C MET A 105 -1.94 0.20 -10.10
N ALA A 106 -1.37 -0.11 -11.26
CA ALA A 106 0.05 -0.29 -11.41
C ALA A 106 0.64 0.87 -12.23
N VAL A 107 1.84 1.30 -11.87
CA VAL A 107 2.65 2.24 -12.64
C VAL A 107 4.06 1.72 -12.76
N THR A 108 4.71 1.98 -13.89
CA THR A 108 6.14 1.71 -14.08
C THR A 108 6.86 3.06 -14.19
N LEU A 109 7.81 3.32 -13.30
CA LEU A 109 8.61 4.54 -13.29
C LEU A 109 9.64 4.54 -14.44
N ASP A 110 10.25 5.68 -14.67
CA ASP A 110 11.31 5.91 -15.69
C ASP A 110 12.51 4.98 -15.54
N ASN A 111 12.88 4.60 -14.30
CA ASN A 111 13.96 3.65 -13.99
C ASN A 111 13.54 2.17 -14.09
N GLY A 112 12.30 1.86 -14.44
CA GLY A 112 11.77 0.51 -14.55
C GLY A 112 11.20 -0.09 -13.27
N LEU A 113 11.20 0.64 -12.15
CA LEU A 113 10.53 0.19 -10.92
C LEU A 113 9.02 0.16 -11.13
N GLU A 114 8.43 -1.01 -10.97
CA GLU A 114 6.99 -1.24 -11.08
C GLU A 114 6.33 -1.19 -9.70
N LEU A 115 5.26 -0.43 -9.56
CA LEU A 115 4.51 -0.25 -8.31
C LEU A 115 3.08 -0.73 -8.51
N HIS A 116 2.63 -1.68 -7.70
CA HIS A 116 1.24 -2.13 -7.63
C HIS A 116 0.57 -1.54 -6.38
N ASN A 117 -0.29 -0.55 -6.57
CA ASN A 117 -1.07 0.08 -5.50
C ASN A 117 -2.41 -0.64 -5.32
N PHE A 118 -2.60 -1.28 -4.16
CA PHE A 118 -3.80 -2.06 -3.83
C PHE A 118 -4.64 -1.41 -2.72
N TYR A 119 -5.95 -1.53 -2.89
CA TYR A 119 -6.93 -1.35 -1.82
C TYR A 119 -7.81 -2.60 -1.72
N VAL A 120 -7.40 -3.54 -0.90
CA VAL A 120 -8.13 -4.79 -0.65
C VAL A 120 -9.44 -4.50 0.07
N PRO A 121 -10.57 -5.17 -0.26
CA PRO A 121 -11.83 -4.99 0.45
C PRO A 121 -11.71 -5.14 1.97
N ALA A 122 -12.34 -4.25 2.75
CA ALA A 122 -12.31 -4.31 4.22
C ALA A 122 -12.98 -5.57 4.79
N GLY A 123 -14.00 -6.11 4.11
CA GLY A 123 -14.66 -7.36 4.49
C GLY A 123 -15.85 -7.21 5.45
N GLY A 124 -16.20 -5.99 5.89
CA GLY A 124 -17.31 -5.76 6.83
C GLY A 124 -17.03 -6.27 8.24
N ASP A 125 -18.07 -6.59 9.02
CA ASP A 125 -17.94 -6.89 10.45
C ASP A 125 -18.10 -8.39 10.79
N ILE A 126 -18.71 -9.20 9.91
CA ILE A 126 -19.00 -10.62 10.15
C ILE A 126 -18.01 -11.47 9.35
N PRO A 127 -17.15 -12.27 9.99
CA PRO A 127 -16.14 -13.10 9.33
C PRO A 127 -16.70 -14.46 8.85
N ASP A 128 -17.83 -14.41 8.16
CA ASP A 128 -18.50 -15.59 7.60
C ASP A 128 -18.91 -15.30 6.15
N PRO A 129 -18.29 -15.94 5.15
CA PRO A 129 -18.59 -15.66 3.74
C PRO A 129 -19.99 -16.09 3.30
N LYS A 130 -20.68 -16.96 4.06
CA LYS A 130 -22.07 -17.34 3.78
C LYS A 130 -23.10 -16.34 4.29
N ARG A 131 -22.71 -15.47 5.23
CA ARG A 131 -23.56 -14.48 5.89
C ARG A 131 -23.18 -13.03 5.56
N ASN A 132 -22.05 -12.83 4.91
CA ASN A 132 -21.49 -11.50 4.64
C ASN A 132 -20.79 -11.48 3.28
N ASP A 133 -21.48 -10.99 2.28
CA ASP A 133 -20.97 -10.88 0.90
C ASP A 133 -19.70 -10.02 0.81
N LYS A 134 -19.55 -9.02 1.70
CA LYS A 134 -18.32 -8.20 1.76
C LYS A 134 -17.11 -9.02 2.20
N PHE A 135 -17.32 -9.98 3.11
CA PHE A 135 -16.26 -10.88 3.53
C PHE A 135 -15.95 -11.92 2.44
N ALA A 136 -16.97 -12.48 1.81
CA ALA A 136 -16.80 -13.36 0.66
C ALA A 136 -16.00 -12.69 -0.47
N HIS A 137 -16.36 -11.45 -0.81
CA HIS A 137 -15.64 -10.64 -1.81
C HIS A 137 -14.18 -10.40 -1.42
N LYS A 138 -13.89 -10.10 -0.15
CA LYS A 138 -12.51 -9.95 0.35
C LYS A 138 -11.68 -11.20 0.14
N LEU A 139 -12.20 -12.37 0.54
CA LEU A 139 -11.49 -13.64 0.37
C LEU A 139 -11.25 -13.95 -1.11
N HIS A 140 -12.25 -13.69 -1.97
CA HIS A 140 -12.11 -13.85 -3.42
C HIS A 140 -11.04 -12.89 -3.97
N PHE A 141 -11.02 -11.63 -3.54
CA PHE A 141 -10.02 -10.65 -3.97
C PHE A 141 -8.58 -11.09 -3.63
N LEU A 142 -8.35 -11.58 -2.40
CA LEU A 142 -7.05 -12.11 -1.98
C LEU A 142 -6.63 -13.32 -2.84
N SER A 143 -7.56 -14.21 -3.15
CA SER A 143 -7.31 -15.37 -4.04
C SER A 143 -6.98 -14.93 -5.48
N GLU A 144 -7.69 -13.95 -6.04
CA GLU A 144 -7.37 -13.41 -7.36
C GLU A 144 -6.02 -12.70 -7.41
N MET A 145 -5.67 -11.98 -6.34
CA MET A 145 -4.36 -11.35 -6.19
C MET A 145 -3.22 -12.39 -6.15
N GLU A 146 -3.40 -13.48 -5.40
CA GLU A 146 -2.49 -14.63 -5.36
C GLU A 146 -2.29 -15.22 -6.78
N LYS A 147 -3.38 -15.54 -7.48
CA LYS A 147 -3.34 -16.09 -8.83
C LYS A 147 -2.66 -15.16 -9.83
N PHE A 148 -2.92 -13.87 -9.72
CA PHE A 148 -2.29 -12.86 -10.58
C PHE A 148 -0.77 -12.91 -10.44
N PHE A 149 -0.22 -12.81 -9.23
CA PHE A 149 1.21 -12.83 -9.02
C PHE A 149 1.85 -14.20 -9.26
N ARG A 150 1.14 -15.29 -9.03
CA ARG A 150 1.61 -16.63 -9.39
C ARG A 150 1.83 -16.79 -10.90
N ARG A 151 0.94 -16.23 -11.73
CA ARG A 151 1.09 -16.22 -13.20
C ARG A 151 2.26 -15.38 -13.69
N HIS A 152 2.69 -14.37 -12.91
CA HIS A 152 3.79 -13.48 -13.23
C HIS A 152 5.08 -13.79 -12.45
N ARG A 153 5.16 -14.99 -11.86
CA ARG A 153 6.28 -15.40 -10.98
C ARG A 153 7.64 -15.41 -11.70
N ASP A 154 7.67 -15.60 -13.02
CA ASP A 154 8.87 -15.47 -13.84
C ASP A 154 9.51 -14.09 -13.76
N ARG A 155 8.73 -13.05 -13.44
CA ARG A 155 9.18 -11.65 -13.31
C ARG A 155 9.65 -11.27 -11.91
N LYS A 156 9.72 -12.21 -10.96
CA LYS A 156 10.05 -11.91 -9.55
C LYS A 156 11.45 -11.29 -9.32
N GLN A 157 12.35 -11.39 -10.31
CA GLN A 157 13.65 -10.73 -10.26
C GLN A 157 13.62 -9.29 -10.79
N ASN A 158 12.53 -8.87 -11.44
CA ASN A 158 12.34 -7.49 -11.83
C ASN A 158 12.10 -6.61 -10.59
N PRO A 159 12.40 -5.31 -10.64
CA PRO A 159 12.16 -4.39 -9.55
C PRO A 159 10.66 -4.08 -9.43
N VAL A 160 9.97 -4.80 -8.56
CA VAL A 160 8.51 -4.66 -8.33
C VAL A 160 8.23 -4.43 -6.85
N LEU A 161 7.39 -3.45 -6.54
CA LEU A 161 6.77 -3.27 -5.23
C LEU A 161 5.25 -3.50 -5.31
N LEU A 162 4.73 -4.28 -4.38
CA LEU A 162 3.32 -4.33 -4.05
C LEU A 162 3.10 -3.52 -2.77
N LEU A 163 2.18 -2.58 -2.79
CA LEU A 163 1.93 -1.75 -1.62
C LEU A 163 0.46 -1.33 -1.52
N GLY A 164 0.07 -0.87 -0.36
CA GLY A 164 -1.27 -0.35 -0.11
C GLY A 164 -1.91 -0.89 1.16
N ASP A 165 -3.20 -0.60 1.27
CA ASP A 165 -4.06 -1.12 2.33
C ASP A 165 -4.57 -2.52 1.93
N LEU A 166 -3.93 -3.55 2.49
CA LEU A 166 -4.31 -4.94 2.25
C LEU A 166 -5.41 -5.42 3.21
N ASN A 167 -5.81 -4.58 4.16
CA ASN A 167 -6.90 -4.84 5.12
C ASN A 167 -6.76 -6.16 5.92
N VAL A 168 -5.56 -6.74 6.00
CA VAL A 168 -5.24 -7.95 6.76
C VAL A 168 -3.99 -7.72 7.58
N ALA A 169 -4.05 -8.06 8.86
CA ALA A 169 -2.92 -8.11 9.78
C ALA A 169 -2.47 -9.56 9.93
N PRO A 170 -1.39 -10.02 9.23
CA PRO A 170 -1.11 -11.45 9.09
C PRO A 170 -0.50 -12.11 10.33
N LEU A 171 0.29 -11.39 11.13
CA LEU A 171 1.04 -11.98 12.23
C LEU A 171 0.43 -11.62 13.60
N GLU A 172 0.81 -12.40 14.62
CA GLU A 172 0.36 -12.21 15.99
C GLU A 172 0.63 -10.81 16.54
N ASN A 173 1.79 -10.23 16.22
CA ASN A 173 2.20 -8.90 16.65
C ASN A 173 1.86 -7.79 15.64
N ASP A 174 1.08 -8.11 14.60
CA ASP A 174 0.47 -7.14 13.70
C ASP A 174 -0.87 -6.60 14.24
N VAL A 175 -1.29 -7.09 15.41
CA VAL A 175 -2.51 -6.69 16.11
C VAL A 175 -2.25 -6.49 17.60
N TRP A 176 -3.05 -5.63 18.21
CA TRP A 176 -2.94 -5.35 19.65
C TRP A 176 -3.20 -6.57 20.54
N SER A 177 -4.02 -7.52 20.09
CA SER A 177 -4.31 -8.79 20.78
C SER A 177 -4.70 -9.89 19.81
N HIS A 178 -3.78 -10.80 19.51
CA HIS A 178 -4.03 -11.97 18.66
C HIS A 178 -5.26 -12.76 19.12
N LYS A 179 -5.29 -13.16 20.41
CA LYS A 179 -6.37 -13.96 20.99
C LYS A 179 -7.76 -13.34 20.82
N GLN A 180 -7.89 -12.02 20.97
CA GLN A 180 -9.19 -11.34 20.86
C GLN A 180 -9.61 -11.11 19.41
N LEU A 181 -8.66 -11.10 18.49
CA LEU A 181 -8.91 -10.75 17.08
C LEU A 181 -8.98 -11.96 16.14
N LEU A 182 -8.75 -13.19 16.63
CA LEU A 182 -8.83 -14.43 15.83
C LEU A 182 -10.16 -14.61 15.07
N ASN A 183 -11.25 -14.08 15.61
CA ASN A 183 -12.58 -14.16 15.01
C ASN A 183 -13.09 -12.78 14.56
N ILE A 184 -12.19 -11.85 14.32
CA ILE A 184 -12.54 -10.50 13.88
C ILE A 184 -11.95 -10.27 12.49
N VAL A 185 -12.76 -9.74 11.59
CA VAL A 185 -12.34 -9.38 10.22
C VAL A 185 -11.04 -8.56 10.26
N SER A 186 -10.14 -8.85 9.35
CA SER A 186 -8.75 -8.42 9.20
C SER A 186 -7.68 -9.25 9.93
N HIS A 187 -8.08 -10.24 10.76
CA HIS A 187 -7.12 -11.11 11.46
C HIS A 187 -7.61 -12.56 11.63
N THR A 188 -8.64 -12.95 10.88
CA THR A 188 -9.10 -14.34 10.91
C THR A 188 -8.09 -15.29 10.25
N PRO A 189 -8.00 -16.56 10.68
CA PRO A 189 -7.07 -17.51 10.07
C PRO A 189 -7.22 -17.64 8.55
N VAL A 190 -8.45 -17.58 8.03
CA VAL A 190 -8.67 -17.68 6.58
C VAL A 190 -8.09 -16.47 5.83
N GLU A 191 -8.22 -15.27 6.37
CA GLU A 191 -7.64 -14.06 5.77
C GLU A 191 -6.11 -14.07 5.81
N THR A 192 -5.55 -14.42 6.99
CA THR A 192 -4.09 -14.45 7.19
C THR A 192 -3.42 -15.53 6.33
N ASN A 193 -4.06 -16.69 6.16
CA ASN A 193 -3.58 -17.74 5.27
C ASN A 193 -3.60 -17.29 3.79
N LEU A 194 -4.71 -16.73 3.31
CA LEU A 194 -4.80 -16.24 1.93
C LEU A 194 -3.80 -15.12 1.64
N LEU A 195 -3.57 -14.21 2.61
CA LEU A 195 -2.54 -13.19 2.44
C LEU A 195 -1.14 -13.81 2.41
N GLY A 196 -0.88 -14.84 3.24
CA GLY A 196 0.36 -15.61 3.21
C GLY A 196 0.59 -16.34 1.88
N GLU A 197 -0.47 -16.91 1.28
CA GLU A 197 -0.44 -17.51 -0.06
C GLU A 197 -0.11 -16.47 -1.14
N ALA A 198 -0.70 -15.26 -1.06
CA ALA A 198 -0.39 -14.16 -1.96
C ALA A 198 1.07 -13.68 -1.83
N LEU A 199 1.60 -13.64 -0.60
CA LEU A 199 3.01 -13.32 -0.34
C LEU A 199 3.93 -14.39 -0.94
N ALA A 200 3.60 -15.68 -0.77
CA ALA A 200 4.39 -16.78 -1.30
C ALA A 200 4.30 -16.91 -2.83
N ALA A 201 3.22 -16.43 -3.45
CA ALA A 201 2.98 -16.54 -4.89
C ALA A 201 4.10 -15.91 -5.74
N PHE A 202 4.73 -14.86 -5.25
CA PHE A 202 5.82 -14.13 -5.94
C PHE A 202 7.12 -14.10 -5.13
N ASP A 203 7.21 -14.85 -4.04
CA ASP A 203 8.30 -14.82 -3.04
C ASP A 203 8.53 -13.40 -2.47
N TRP A 204 7.45 -12.66 -2.25
CA TRP A 204 7.52 -11.30 -1.75
C TRP A 204 8.28 -11.17 -0.43
N ILE A 205 9.01 -10.08 -0.28
CA ILE A 205 9.67 -9.68 0.95
C ILE A 205 8.81 -8.61 1.61
N ASP A 206 8.20 -8.92 2.75
CA ASP A 206 7.53 -7.91 3.58
C ASP A 206 8.57 -6.93 4.12
N SER A 207 8.59 -5.70 3.58
CA SER A 207 9.58 -4.70 3.96
C SER A 207 9.49 -4.31 5.44
N THR A 208 8.28 -4.33 6.03
CA THR A 208 8.12 -4.09 7.46
C THR A 208 8.89 -5.13 8.27
N ARG A 209 8.66 -6.41 7.96
CA ARG A 209 9.26 -7.53 8.71
C ARG A 209 10.70 -7.84 8.31
N HIS A 210 11.16 -7.25 7.21
CA HIS A 210 12.59 -7.23 6.85
C HIS A 210 13.41 -6.36 7.83
N PHE A 211 12.86 -5.22 8.28
CA PHE A 211 13.54 -4.29 9.19
C PHE A 211 13.12 -4.42 10.66
N ILE A 212 11.91 -4.90 10.91
CA ILE A 212 11.31 -4.94 12.25
C ILE A 212 11.00 -6.38 12.61
N PRO A 213 11.60 -6.94 13.68
CA PRO A 213 11.37 -8.33 14.10
C PRO A 213 9.89 -8.66 14.29
N ALA A 214 9.52 -9.92 14.01
CA ALA A 214 8.14 -10.38 14.11
C ALA A 214 7.59 -10.33 15.55
N GLU A 215 8.46 -10.33 16.54
CA GLU A 215 8.15 -10.24 17.99
C GLU A 215 7.73 -8.82 18.40
N GLN A 216 8.09 -7.82 17.62
CA GLN A 216 7.74 -6.43 17.92
C GLN A 216 6.35 -6.10 17.38
N LYS A 217 5.48 -5.56 18.25
CA LYS A 217 4.18 -5.02 17.82
C LYS A 217 4.35 -3.78 16.97
N ILE A 218 3.60 -3.75 15.86
CA ILE A 218 3.61 -2.60 14.95
C ILE A 218 2.26 -2.46 14.25
N TYR A 219 1.78 -1.22 14.09
CA TYR A 219 0.48 -0.92 13.55
C TYR A 219 0.54 0.25 12.58
N SER A 220 -0.37 0.24 11.61
CA SER A 220 -0.57 1.34 10.65
C SER A 220 -1.98 1.93 10.71
N TRP A 221 -2.91 1.29 11.45
CA TRP A 221 -4.32 1.64 11.58
C TRP A 221 -4.80 1.59 13.02
N TRP A 222 -5.66 2.58 13.42
CA TRP A 222 -6.37 2.64 14.71
C TRP A 222 -7.80 3.12 14.50
N SER A 223 -8.77 2.38 15.03
CA SER A 223 -10.18 2.70 14.90
C SER A 223 -10.53 4.11 15.40
N TYR A 224 -11.39 4.83 14.68
CA TYR A 224 -12.00 6.07 15.17
C TYR A 224 -12.88 5.90 16.41
N ARG A 225 -13.33 4.66 16.71
CA ARG A 225 -14.12 4.38 17.91
C ARG A 225 -13.30 4.42 19.21
N ALA A 226 -11.98 4.41 19.12
CA ALA A 226 -11.10 4.60 20.27
C ALA A 226 -11.06 6.09 20.63
N MET A 227 -11.67 6.47 21.75
CA MET A 227 -11.68 7.87 22.23
C MET A 227 -10.26 8.38 22.47
N ASP A 228 -9.43 7.57 23.09
CA ASP A 228 -7.98 7.80 23.22
C ASP A 228 -7.24 6.66 22.50
N TRP A 229 -6.94 6.90 21.23
CA TRP A 229 -6.25 5.92 20.38
C TRP A 229 -4.81 5.69 20.81
N GLU A 230 -4.16 6.72 21.37
CA GLU A 230 -2.75 6.70 21.77
C GLU A 230 -2.58 5.90 23.07
N ALA A 231 -3.36 6.19 24.11
CA ALA A 231 -3.30 5.47 25.37
C ALA A 231 -3.76 4.01 25.25
N SER A 232 -4.80 3.74 24.44
CA SER A 232 -5.27 2.36 24.23
C SER A 232 -4.37 1.53 23.35
N ASP A 233 -3.70 2.15 22.39
CA ASP A 233 -2.84 1.60 21.33
C ASP A 233 -3.39 0.30 20.67
N ARG A 234 -4.72 0.22 20.52
CA ARG A 234 -5.41 -0.92 19.91
C ARG A 234 -5.35 -0.87 18.40
N GLY A 235 -4.13 -0.95 17.86
CA GLY A 235 -3.86 -0.87 16.44
C GLY A 235 -3.84 -2.20 15.71
N ARG A 236 -3.76 -2.13 14.37
CA ARG A 236 -3.54 -3.24 13.43
C ARG A 236 -2.59 -2.79 12.34
N ARG A 237 -1.76 -3.68 11.81
CA ARG A 237 -0.97 -3.43 10.61
C ARG A 237 -1.77 -3.87 9.39
N LEU A 238 -2.41 -2.94 8.71
CA LEU A 238 -3.24 -3.19 7.53
C LEU A 238 -2.58 -2.73 6.23
N ASP A 239 -1.66 -1.76 6.34
CA ASP A 239 -0.93 -1.19 5.22
C ASP A 239 0.43 -1.87 5.09
N HIS A 240 0.76 -2.31 3.88
CA HIS A 240 1.93 -3.12 3.59
C HIS A 240 2.73 -2.53 2.45
N ILE A 241 4.03 -2.80 2.44
CA ILE A 241 4.92 -2.65 1.28
C ILE A 241 5.71 -3.94 1.16
N TRP A 242 5.52 -4.66 0.05
CA TRP A 242 6.23 -5.88 -0.27
C TRP A 242 7.15 -5.64 -1.46
N ALA A 243 8.38 -6.09 -1.36
CA ALA A 243 9.37 -6.01 -2.42
C ALA A 243 9.56 -7.36 -3.11
N SER A 244 9.75 -7.34 -4.42
CA SER A 244 10.19 -8.53 -5.16
C SER A 244 11.57 -9.00 -4.69
N PRO A 245 11.91 -10.30 -4.84
CA PRO A 245 13.24 -10.81 -4.50
C PRO A 245 14.38 -10.03 -5.13
N GLY A 246 14.21 -9.53 -6.36
CA GLY A 246 15.21 -8.70 -7.04
C GLY A 246 15.55 -7.39 -6.32
N LEU A 247 14.65 -6.89 -5.47
CA LEU A 247 14.85 -5.67 -4.68
C LEU A 247 15.42 -5.92 -3.28
N LYS A 248 15.69 -7.17 -2.87
CA LYS A 248 16.14 -7.49 -1.50
C LYS A 248 17.34 -6.66 -1.05
N GLY A 249 18.34 -6.54 -1.89
CA GLY A 249 19.58 -5.77 -1.59
C GLY A 249 19.41 -4.25 -1.72
N ALA A 250 18.33 -3.81 -2.36
CA ALA A 250 18.04 -2.40 -2.58
C ALA A 250 17.32 -1.73 -1.39
N LEU A 251 16.63 -2.51 -0.55
CA LEU A 251 15.90 -1.99 0.62
C LEU A 251 16.87 -1.35 1.63
N LYS A 252 16.63 -0.08 2.01
CA LYS A 252 17.49 0.70 2.93
C LYS A 252 16.82 1.03 4.25
N SER A 253 15.55 1.41 4.22
CA SER A 253 14.81 1.76 5.43
C SER A 253 13.32 1.49 5.27
N HIS A 254 12.65 1.34 6.40
CA HIS A 254 11.20 1.24 6.49
C HIS A 254 10.71 2.03 7.71
N ARG A 255 9.60 2.76 7.55
CA ARG A 255 9.07 3.58 8.64
C ARG A 255 7.54 3.71 8.55
N ILE A 256 6.87 3.56 9.69
CA ILE A 256 5.45 3.89 9.87
C ILE A 256 5.36 5.25 10.57
N VAL A 257 4.66 6.21 9.96
CA VAL A 257 4.61 7.60 10.44
C VAL A 257 3.49 7.77 11.46
N LYS A 258 3.58 7.03 12.58
CA LYS A 258 2.55 6.92 13.65
C LYS A 258 2.07 8.30 14.15
N ARG A 259 2.96 9.30 14.25
CA ARG A 259 2.62 10.66 14.71
C ARG A 259 1.45 11.30 13.95
N MET A 260 1.24 10.92 12.69
CA MET A 260 0.18 11.49 11.86
C MET A 260 -1.22 11.06 12.27
N ARG A 261 -1.36 9.98 13.04
CA ARG A 261 -2.65 9.58 13.62
C ARG A 261 -3.17 10.63 14.61
N GLY A 262 -2.30 11.38 15.26
CA GLY A 262 -2.64 12.49 16.16
C GLY A 262 -2.94 13.84 15.48
N TRP A 263 -2.87 13.93 14.14
CA TRP A 263 -3.21 15.17 13.47
C TRP A 263 -4.72 15.44 13.50
N GLN A 264 -5.09 16.73 13.52
CA GLN A 264 -6.51 17.10 13.44
C GLN A 264 -7.16 16.56 12.16
N LYS A 265 -8.31 15.89 12.28
CA LYS A 265 -9.02 15.22 11.18
C LYS A 265 -8.17 14.14 10.47
N ALA A 266 -7.27 13.48 11.20
CA ALA A 266 -6.42 12.42 10.66
C ALA A 266 -7.23 11.31 9.98
N SER A 267 -6.59 10.57 9.07
CA SER A 267 -7.06 9.24 8.68
C SER A 267 -6.93 8.28 9.86
N ASP A 268 -7.72 7.23 9.88
CA ASP A 268 -7.53 6.09 10.78
C ASP A 268 -6.29 5.26 10.43
N HIS A 269 -5.75 5.43 9.22
CA HIS A 269 -4.45 4.92 8.78
C HIS A 269 -3.38 5.99 8.84
N VAL A 270 -2.12 5.56 8.97
CA VAL A 270 -0.94 6.42 8.84
C VAL A 270 -0.06 5.98 7.68
N PRO A 271 0.75 6.88 7.10
CA PRO A 271 1.64 6.52 6.01
C PRO A 271 2.66 5.47 6.41
N VAL A 272 2.94 4.55 5.49
CA VAL A 272 4.07 3.63 5.52
C VAL A 272 5.05 4.06 4.44
N VAL A 273 6.33 4.14 4.77
CA VAL A 273 7.39 4.65 3.91
C VAL A 273 8.52 3.63 3.80
N VAL A 274 9.03 3.43 2.59
CA VAL A 274 10.25 2.65 2.31
C VAL A 274 11.23 3.50 1.51
N GLU A 275 12.50 3.33 1.77
CA GLU A 275 13.59 3.87 0.95
C GLU A 275 14.38 2.72 0.35
N LEU A 276 14.73 2.83 -0.93
CA LEU A 276 15.47 1.83 -1.67
C LEU A 276 16.39 2.48 -2.70
N ASP A 277 17.51 1.82 -3.01
CA ASP A 277 18.45 2.22 -4.07
C ASP A 277 18.11 1.46 -5.36
N VAL A 278 17.61 2.15 -6.37
CA VAL A 278 17.23 1.57 -7.68
C VAL A 278 17.58 2.49 -8.84
#